data_c3d0517c860eb39d95c825668b3eb7d5
#
_entry.id   c3d0517c860eb39d95c825668b3eb7d5
#
_cell.length_a   1.000
_cell.length_b   1.000
_cell.length_c   1.000
_cell.angle_alpha   90.00
_cell.angle_beta   90.00
_cell.angle_gamma   90.00
#
_symmetry.space_group_name_H-M   'P 1'
#
loop_
_entity.id
_entity.type
_entity.pdbx_description
1 polymer ?
#
loop_
_entity_poly.entity_id
_entity_poly.type
_entity_poly.pdbx_seq_one_letter_code
_entity_poly.pdbx_strand_id
1 'polypeptide(L)'
;MEYIAFDAHKHYTLASVARPDGQLVREQRIAHERGALQRFLERCERGSPVAVETVGNWYWIVDEIEAAGCIPRLVHARKAKLMMGEINKTDKLDVRGLNQLQRTGTLPTVWIPPGELRDQRDLPRTRMVLVRQRTQLKNRIHATLAKYALHDLEVSDLFGARGRALLRQRLELLPPCTAYTTQHLLEQVERLDHQVREFEQRLRALFKPTPAIQRLLTLPGVELTLAVVIALEVGDVARFPTAEKLAAYAGTTPRVHASGGKTRFGPSRPDVNRYLKWAFVEAANAICLNRGRAPHRHGTRLYERVARRKGHQKAIGAVARHLAEATYWVLTKQEFYREPQPTTVSSTGDKRG
;
A
#
# COMPACT_ATOMS: atom_id res chain seq x y z
N MET A 1 -23.35 2.50 28.29
CA MET A 1 -22.51 2.20 27.12
C MET A 1 -21.49 1.16 27.54
N GLU A 2 -21.44 0.03 26.85
CA GLU A 2 -20.48 -1.04 27.08
C GLU A 2 -19.26 -0.85 26.19
N TYR A 3 -18.12 -1.38 26.60
CA TYR A 3 -16.89 -1.44 25.81
C TYR A 3 -16.61 -2.89 25.43
N ILE A 4 -16.51 -3.15 24.15
CA ILE A 4 -16.38 -4.51 23.63
C ILE A 4 -15.02 -4.64 22.92
N ALA A 5 -14.34 -5.74 23.11
CA ALA A 5 -13.11 -6.06 22.40
C ALA A 5 -13.18 -7.48 21.84
N PHE A 6 -12.67 -7.65 20.62
CA PHE A 6 -12.57 -8.89 19.88
C PHE A 6 -11.11 -9.22 19.61
N ASP A 7 -10.66 -10.34 20.12
CA ASP A 7 -9.42 -11.00 19.68
C ASP A 7 -9.81 -12.07 18.66
N ALA A 8 -9.63 -11.74 17.38
CA ALA A 8 -10.12 -12.54 16.25
C ALA A 8 -9.03 -13.50 15.74
N HIS A 9 -9.25 -14.78 15.86
CA HIS A 9 -8.42 -15.85 15.33
C HIS A 9 -8.96 -16.36 13.95
N LYS A 10 -8.41 -17.45 13.45
CA LYS A 10 -8.82 -18.04 12.17
C LYS A 10 -10.24 -18.62 12.23
N HIS A 11 -10.62 -19.28 13.31
CA HIS A 11 -11.86 -20.06 13.42
C HIS A 11 -12.81 -19.58 14.53
N TYR A 12 -12.39 -18.66 15.35
CA TYR A 12 -13.18 -18.11 16.44
C TYR A 12 -12.70 -16.70 16.80
N THR A 13 -13.56 -16.00 17.51
CA THR A 13 -13.24 -14.73 18.18
C THR A 13 -13.44 -14.90 19.68
N LEU A 14 -12.47 -14.48 20.49
CA LEU A 14 -12.70 -14.26 21.92
C LEU A 14 -13.23 -12.84 22.09
N ALA A 15 -14.42 -12.74 22.68
CA ALA A 15 -15.08 -11.46 22.96
C ALA A 15 -15.04 -11.15 24.43
N SER A 16 -14.75 -9.89 24.78
CA SER A 16 -14.83 -9.35 26.14
C SER A 16 -15.71 -8.12 26.16
N VAL A 17 -16.68 -8.08 27.05
CA VAL A 17 -17.57 -6.94 27.29
C VAL A 17 -17.31 -6.40 28.69
N ALA A 18 -17.05 -5.11 28.80
CA ALA A 18 -16.80 -4.45 30.08
C ALA A 18 -17.61 -3.16 30.22
N ARG A 19 -17.93 -2.79 31.44
CA ARG A 19 -18.52 -1.47 31.79
C ARG A 19 -17.47 -0.35 31.72
N PRO A 20 -17.89 0.91 31.75
CA PRO A 20 -16.97 2.06 31.78
C PRO A 20 -15.97 2.02 32.94
N ASP A 21 -16.37 1.52 34.09
CA ASP A 21 -15.52 1.34 35.30
C ASP A 21 -14.50 0.21 35.18
N GLY A 22 -14.64 -0.64 34.14
CA GLY A 22 -13.75 -1.80 33.89
C GLY A 22 -14.27 -3.11 34.41
N GLN A 23 -15.44 -3.12 35.05
CA GLN A 23 -16.06 -4.37 35.48
C GLN A 23 -16.36 -5.26 34.27
N LEU A 24 -15.85 -6.48 34.27
CA LEU A 24 -16.11 -7.47 33.26
C LEU A 24 -17.58 -7.93 33.35
N VAL A 25 -18.34 -7.73 32.27
CA VAL A 25 -19.74 -8.17 32.14
C VAL A 25 -19.81 -9.57 31.57
N ARG A 26 -19.06 -9.83 30.50
CA ARG A 26 -19.08 -11.10 29.78
C ARG A 26 -17.78 -11.36 29.07
N GLU A 27 -17.37 -12.61 29.02
CA GLU A 27 -16.28 -13.12 28.20
C GLU A 27 -16.75 -14.40 27.53
N GLN A 28 -16.66 -14.48 26.20
CA GLN A 28 -17.19 -15.62 25.43
C GLN A 28 -16.32 -15.89 24.21
N ARG A 29 -16.06 -17.17 23.96
CA ARG A 29 -15.52 -17.66 22.69
C ARG A 29 -16.65 -17.90 21.71
N ILE A 30 -16.56 -17.28 20.53
CA ILE A 30 -17.58 -17.32 19.48
C ILE A 30 -16.96 -17.98 18.24
N ALA A 31 -17.55 -19.09 17.79
CA ALA A 31 -17.12 -19.74 16.55
C ALA A 31 -17.41 -18.84 15.34
N HIS A 32 -16.56 -18.89 14.31
CA HIS A 32 -16.73 -18.10 13.08
C HIS A 32 -17.79 -18.75 12.17
N GLU A 33 -19.04 -18.43 12.41
CA GLU A 33 -20.18 -18.68 11.55
C GLU A 33 -20.82 -17.33 11.21
N ARG A 34 -21.32 -17.16 9.99
CA ARG A 34 -21.99 -15.92 9.59
C ARG A 34 -23.18 -15.62 10.52
N GLY A 35 -23.22 -14.36 11.00
CA GLY A 35 -24.22 -13.91 11.96
C GLY A 35 -23.93 -14.27 13.42
N ALA A 36 -22.89 -15.03 13.72
CA ALA A 36 -22.60 -15.42 15.11
C ALA A 36 -22.13 -14.23 15.97
N LEU A 37 -21.28 -13.37 15.43
CA LEU A 37 -20.84 -12.14 16.10
C LEU A 37 -21.98 -11.14 16.21
N GLN A 38 -22.80 -11.01 15.17
CA GLN A 38 -24.00 -10.16 15.19
C GLN A 38 -24.95 -10.60 16.32
N ARG A 39 -25.32 -11.89 16.41
CA ARG A 39 -26.19 -12.42 17.48
C ARG A 39 -25.59 -12.23 18.88
N PHE A 40 -24.28 -12.29 19.02
CA PHE A 40 -23.60 -11.97 20.28
C PHE A 40 -23.78 -10.48 20.65
N LEU A 41 -23.55 -9.59 19.68
CA LEU A 41 -23.60 -8.14 19.85
C LEU A 41 -25.03 -7.61 20.03
N GLU A 42 -26.05 -8.25 19.47
CA GLU A 42 -27.46 -7.92 19.70
C GLU A 42 -27.90 -8.01 21.20
N ARG A 43 -27.10 -8.74 22.01
CA ARG A 43 -27.27 -8.82 23.46
C ARG A 43 -26.46 -7.78 24.23
N CYS A 44 -25.75 -6.91 23.54
CA CYS A 44 -24.98 -5.79 24.06
C CYS A 44 -25.74 -4.46 23.82
N GLU A 45 -25.34 -3.42 24.52
CA GLU A 45 -25.94 -2.10 24.37
C GLU A 45 -25.62 -1.52 22.98
N ARG A 46 -26.65 -1.11 22.22
CA ARG A 46 -26.49 -0.51 20.86
C ARG A 46 -25.63 0.75 20.92
N GLY A 47 -24.83 0.96 19.87
CA GLY A 47 -23.89 2.08 19.83
C GLY A 47 -22.60 1.83 20.62
N SER A 48 -22.45 0.67 21.27
CA SER A 48 -21.22 0.32 21.96
C SER A 48 -20.06 0.18 21.01
N PRO A 49 -18.87 0.72 21.35
CA PRO A 49 -17.67 0.57 20.52
C PRO A 49 -17.10 -0.85 20.64
N VAL A 50 -16.71 -1.43 19.51
CA VAL A 50 -16.12 -2.77 19.40
C VAL A 50 -14.72 -2.68 18.81
N ALA A 51 -13.69 -2.90 19.63
CA ALA A 51 -12.31 -2.96 19.19
C ALA A 51 -12.02 -4.31 18.53
N VAL A 52 -11.42 -4.31 17.35
CA VAL A 52 -10.95 -5.51 16.64
C VAL A 52 -9.62 -5.22 15.95
N GLU A 53 -8.65 -6.14 16.04
CA GLU A 53 -7.36 -5.95 15.39
C GLU A 53 -7.42 -6.13 13.87
N THR A 54 -6.43 -5.52 13.18
CA THR A 54 -6.23 -5.67 11.72
C THR A 54 -5.71 -7.06 11.34
N VAL A 55 -6.53 -8.08 11.52
CA VAL A 55 -6.28 -9.48 11.12
C VAL A 55 -6.84 -9.75 9.72
N GLY A 56 -6.49 -10.89 9.11
CA GLY A 56 -6.86 -11.18 7.72
C GLY A 56 -8.36 -11.25 7.42
N ASN A 57 -9.19 -11.47 8.43
CA ASN A 57 -10.64 -11.68 8.34
C ASN A 57 -11.48 -10.50 8.86
N TRP A 58 -10.88 -9.35 9.12
CA TRP A 58 -11.57 -8.21 9.75
C TRP A 58 -12.74 -7.64 8.92
N TYR A 59 -12.79 -7.84 7.58
CA TYR A 59 -13.84 -7.28 6.72
C TYR A 59 -15.23 -7.70 7.18
N TRP A 60 -15.50 -9.01 7.21
CA TRP A 60 -16.81 -9.52 7.60
C TRP A 60 -17.12 -9.29 9.09
N ILE A 61 -16.08 -9.23 9.94
CA ILE A 61 -16.26 -8.93 11.37
C ILE A 61 -16.78 -7.50 11.55
N VAL A 62 -16.22 -6.54 10.81
CA VAL A 62 -16.69 -5.15 10.80
C VAL A 62 -18.14 -5.08 10.29
N ASP A 63 -18.46 -5.80 9.22
CA ASP A 63 -19.81 -5.82 8.66
C ASP A 63 -20.83 -6.36 9.67
N GLU A 64 -20.52 -7.41 10.45
CA GLU A 64 -21.38 -7.92 11.51
C GLU A 64 -21.50 -6.98 12.72
N ILE A 65 -20.43 -6.24 13.06
CA ILE A 65 -20.47 -5.22 14.10
C ILE A 65 -21.42 -4.09 13.69
N GLU A 66 -21.32 -3.59 12.47
CA GLU A 66 -22.19 -2.54 11.93
C GLU A 66 -23.65 -3.02 11.84
N ALA A 67 -23.89 -4.26 11.38
CA ALA A 67 -25.22 -4.85 11.30
C ALA A 67 -25.91 -5.00 12.67
N ALA A 68 -25.15 -5.23 13.73
CA ALA A 68 -25.65 -5.26 15.11
C ALA A 68 -25.93 -3.85 15.69
N GLY A 69 -25.65 -2.77 14.95
CA GLY A 69 -25.80 -1.39 15.40
C GLY A 69 -24.71 -0.97 16.41
N CYS A 70 -23.58 -1.65 16.43
CA CYS A 70 -22.38 -1.29 17.20
C CYS A 70 -21.38 -0.48 16.34
N ILE A 71 -20.40 0.14 16.98
CA ILE A 71 -19.40 0.99 16.31
C ILE A 71 -18.05 0.27 16.21
N PRO A 72 -17.62 -0.17 15.01
CA PRO A 72 -16.36 -0.85 14.87
C PRO A 72 -15.17 0.12 15.09
N ARG A 73 -14.17 -0.34 15.83
CA ARG A 73 -12.89 0.32 16.09
C ARG A 73 -11.76 -0.59 15.64
N LEU A 74 -11.34 -0.43 14.38
CA LEU A 74 -10.26 -1.25 13.84
C LEU A 74 -8.92 -0.79 14.44
N VAL A 75 -8.17 -1.73 15.00
CA VAL A 75 -6.99 -1.47 15.82
C VAL A 75 -5.70 -1.78 15.06
N HIS A 76 -4.71 -0.92 15.18
CA HIS A 76 -3.37 -1.19 14.68
C HIS A 76 -2.65 -2.15 15.63
N ALA A 77 -2.70 -3.47 15.36
CA ALA A 77 -2.22 -4.55 16.21
C ALA A 77 -0.82 -4.30 16.80
N ARG A 78 0.16 -3.91 15.98
CA ARG A 78 1.53 -3.66 16.45
C ARG A 78 1.63 -2.51 17.46
N LYS A 79 0.86 -1.42 17.26
CA LYS A 79 0.86 -0.29 18.20
C LYS A 79 0.16 -0.65 19.49
N ALA A 80 -1.01 -1.32 19.39
CA ALA A 80 -1.73 -1.78 20.56
C ALA A 80 -0.85 -2.68 21.43
N LYS A 81 -0.16 -3.67 20.85
CA LYS A 81 0.76 -4.55 21.55
C LYS A 81 1.88 -3.79 22.28
N LEU A 82 2.46 -2.76 21.65
CA LEU A 82 3.48 -1.92 22.30
C LEU A 82 2.92 -1.11 23.46
N MET A 83 1.64 -0.71 23.39
CA MET A 83 0.99 0.08 24.44
C MET A 83 0.48 -0.78 25.61
N MET A 84 0.10 -2.03 25.34
CA MET A 84 -0.31 -2.98 26.39
C MET A 84 0.87 -3.39 27.29
N GLY A 85 2.11 -3.42 26.76
CA GLY A 85 3.34 -3.66 27.55
C GLY A 85 3.42 -5.03 28.20
N GLU A 86 2.59 -5.99 27.80
CA GLU A 86 2.47 -7.29 28.47
C GLU A 86 3.65 -8.21 28.18
N ILE A 87 4.20 -8.80 29.24
CA ILE A 87 5.27 -9.79 29.17
C ILE A 87 4.71 -11.18 28.86
N ASN A 88 3.53 -11.50 29.40
CA ASN A 88 2.84 -12.77 29.17
C ASN A 88 1.75 -12.60 28.09
N LYS A 89 1.65 -13.59 27.20
CA LYS A 89 0.66 -13.58 26.12
C LYS A 89 -0.39 -14.67 26.34
N THR A 90 -1.66 -14.26 26.49
CA THR A 90 -2.83 -15.13 26.40
C THR A 90 -3.95 -14.36 25.72
N ASP A 91 -4.81 -15.05 24.97
CA ASP A 91 -5.95 -14.44 24.27
C ASP A 91 -6.83 -13.58 25.21
N LYS A 92 -6.98 -14.01 26.48
CA LYS A 92 -7.72 -13.26 27.51
C LYS A 92 -7.05 -11.95 27.89
N LEU A 93 -5.72 -11.92 27.99
CA LEU A 93 -4.97 -10.69 28.27
C LEU A 93 -5.03 -9.76 27.06
N ASP A 94 -4.85 -10.29 25.85
CA ASP A 94 -4.91 -9.51 24.61
C ASP A 94 -6.29 -8.82 24.47
N VAL A 95 -7.42 -9.53 24.66
CA VAL A 95 -8.76 -8.92 24.56
C VAL A 95 -9.07 -7.94 25.69
N ARG A 96 -8.60 -8.20 26.91
CA ARG A 96 -8.76 -7.27 28.06
C ARG A 96 -7.90 -6.02 27.90
N GLY A 97 -6.67 -6.17 27.39
CA GLY A 97 -5.79 -5.06 27.08
C GLY A 97 -6.38 -4.14 26.00
N LEU A 98 -6.96 -4.69 24.93
CA LEU A 98 -7.68 -3.91 23.92
C LEU A 98 -8.86 -3.15 24.54
N ASN A 99 -9.62 -3.81 25.42
CA ASN A 99 -10.75 -3.19 26.10
C ASN A 99 -10.29 -2.05 27.04
N GLN A 100 -9.18 -2.23 27.75
CA GLN A 100 -8.58 -1.19 28.58
C GLN A 100 -8.14 0.02 27.75
N LEU A 101 -7.39 -0.19 26.64
CA LEU A 101 -6.97 0.89 25.76
C LEU A 101 -8.18 1.65 25.18
N GLN A 102 -9.28 0.95 24.89
CA GLN A 102 -10.51 1.57 24.39
C GLN A 102 -11.17 2.45 25.45
N ARG A 103 -11.33 1.96 26.69
CA ARG A 103 -11.93 2.71 27.79
C ARG A 103 -11.12 3.94 28.20
N THR A 104 -9.79 3.86 28.14
CA THR A 104 -8.89 4.98 28.42
C THR A 104 -8.75 5.98 27.28
N GLY A 105 -9.40 5.73 26.15
CA GLY A 105 -9.31 6.60 24.96
C GLY A 105 -7.95 6.56 24.23
N THR A 106 -7.08 5.60 24.57
CA THR A 106 -5.73 5.48 24.01
C THR A 106 -5.61 4.43 22.90
N LEU A 107 -6.74 3.81 22.50
CA LEU A 107 -6.76 2.76 21.47
C LEU A 107 -6.19 3.27 20.14
N PRO A 108 -5.12 2.67 19.60
CA PRO A 108 -4.53 3.11 18.34
C PRO A 108 -5.35 2.62 17.15
N THR A 109 -6.39 3.37 16.80
CA THR A 109 -7.31 3.03 15.71
C THR A 109 -6.71 3.30 14.33
N VAL A 110 -7.18 2.55 13.34
CA VAL A 110 -6.93 2.77 11.90
C VAL A 110 -8.25 3.01 11.18
N TRP A 111 -8.19 3.71 10.07
CA TRP A 111 -9.35 4.01 9.26
C TRP A 111 -9.95 2.75 8.64
N ILE A 112 -11.27 2.61 8.74
CA ILE A 112 -12.05 1.54 8.10
C ILE A 112 -12.60 2.10 6.79
N PRO A 113 -12.14 1.60 5.61
CA PRO A 113 -12.74 2.01 4.36
C PRO A 113 -14.15 1.45 4.23
N PRO A 114 -15.09 2.21 3.62
CA PRO A 114 -16.44 1.72 3.30
C PRO A 114 -16.40 0.40 2.51
N GLY A 115 -17.45 -0.44 2.65
CA GLY A 115 -17.50 -1.76 2.02
C GLY A 115 -17.29 -1.74 0.51
N GLU A 116 -17.94 -0.83 -0.21
CA GLU A 116 -17.74 -0.63 -1.65
C GLU A 116 -16.29 -0.29 -2.00
N LEU A 117 -15.64 0.59 -1.24
CA LEU A 117 -14.25 0.94 -1.47
C LEU A 117 -13.30 -0.23 -1.17
N ARG A 118 -13.67 -1.10 -0.22
CA ARG A 118 -12.92 -2.35 0.07
C ARG A 118 -12.94 -3.29 -1.14
N ASP A 119 -14.12 -3.50 -1.73
CA ASP A 119 -14.32 -4.32 -2.92
C ASP A 119 -13.57 -3.74 -4.13
N GLN A 120 -13.76 -2.46 -4.41
CA GLN A 120 -13.10 -1.79 -5.54
C GLN A 120 -11.58 -1.86 -5.49
N ARG A 121 -10.96 -1.88 -4.30
CA ARG A 121 -9.51 -2.00 -4.12
C ARG A 121 -8.94 -3.35 -4.58
N ASP A 122 -9.72 -4.40 -4.53
CA ASP A 122 -9.22 -5.75 -4.83
C ASP A 122 -8.84 -5.90 -6.30
N LEU A 123 -9.51 -5.18 -7.21
CA LEU A 123 -9.21 -5.25 -8.64
C LEU A 123 -7.77 -4.75 -8.97
N PRO A 124 -7.36 -3.50 -8.64
CA PRO A 124 -6.01 -3.03 -8.92
C PRO A 124 -4.94 -3.74 -8.06
N ARG A 125 -5.29 -4.18 -6.85
CA ARG A 125 -4.40 -4.94 -5.98
C ARG A 125 -4.06 -6.30 -6.59
N THR A 126 -5.06 -7.01 -7.08
CA THR A 126 -4.87 -8.31 -7.75
C THR A 126 -4.05 -8.14 -9.04
N ARG A 127 -4.33 -7.10 -9.86
CA ARG A 127 -3.49 -6.77 -11.01
C ARG A 127 -2.01 -6.60 -10.61
N MET A 128 -1.74 -5.90 -9.52
CA MET A 128 -0.36 -5.72 -9.05
C MET A 128 0.29 -7.04 -8.64
N VAL A 129 -0.45 -7.97 -8.02
CA VAL A 129 0.04 -9.32 -7.68
C VAL A 129 0.41 -10.08 -8.95
N LEU A 130 -0.46 -10.08 -9.98
CA LEU A 130 -0.20 -10.74 -11.27
C LEU A 130 1.04 -10.17 -11.97
N VAL A 131 1.20 -8.83 -12.00
CA VAL A 131 2.40 -8.18 -12.55
C VAL A 131 3.66 -8.60 -11.80
N ARG A 132 3.62 -8.68 -10.48
CA ARG A 132 4.74 -9.14 -9.66
C ARG A 132 5.13 -10.59 -9.98
N GLN A 133 4.14 -11.49 -10.06
CA GLN A 133 4.37 -12.90 -10.43
C GLN A 133 5.00 -13.00 -11.82
N ARG A 134 4.46 -12.26 -12.80
CA ARG A 134 5.01 -12.17 -14.15
C ARG A 134 6.48 -11.75 -14.15
N THR A 135 6.81 -10.70 -13.40
CA THR A 135 8.20 -10.21 -13.29
C THR A 135 9.13 -11.24 -12.67
N GLN A 136 8.67 -11.96 -11.64
CA GLN A 136 9.45 -13.03 -11.03
C GLN A 136 9.77 -14.15 -12.03
N LEU A 137 8.78 -14.56 -12.84
CA LEU A 137 8.99 -15.58 -13.87
C LEU A 137 9.93 -15.10 -14.98
N LYS A 138 9.76 -13.86 -15.45
CA LYS A 138 10.68 -13.24 -16.42
C LYS A 138 12.13 -13.23 -15.92
N ASN A 139 12.34 -12.81 -14.67
CA ASN A 139 13.66 -12.80 -14.06
C ASN A 139 14.26 -14.22 -13.94
N ARG A 140 13.44 -15.23 -13.66
CA ARG A 140 13.89 -16.61 -13.61
C ARG A 140 14.30 -17.12 -14.99
N ILE A 141 13.57 -16.79 -16.05
CA ILE A 141 13.95 -17.12 -17.44
C ILE A 141 15.27 -16.44 -17.79
N HIS A 142 15.43 -15.15 -17.51
CA HIS A 142 16.71 -14.45 -17.71
C HIS A 142 17.88 -15.14 -16.98
N ALA A 143 17.68 -15.52 -15.71
CA ALA A 143 18.71 -16.21 -14.94
C ALA A 143 19.04 -17.59 -15.54
N THR A 144 18.06 -18.31 -16.08
CA THR A 144 18.30 -19.59 -16.77
C THR A 144 19.13 -19.38 -18.03
N LEU A 145 18.80 -18.42 -18.88
CA LEU A 145 19.58 -18.11 -20.08
C LEU A 145 21.02 -17.70 -19.73
N ALA A 146 21.20 -16.87 -18.71
CA ALA A 146 22.50 -16.44 -18.23
C ALA A 146 23.34 -17.63 -17.76
N LYS A 147 22.74 -18.60 -17.04
CA LYS A 147 23.42 -19.83 -16.57
C LYS A 147 24.03 -20.65 -17.70
N TYR A 148 23.46 -20.61 -18.89
CA TYR A 148 23.91 -21.35 -20.07
C TYR A 148 24.58 -20.46 -21.13
N ALA A 149 24.94 -19.22 -20.78
CA ALA A 149 25.53 -18.23 -21.69
C ALA A 149 24.70 -17.97 -22.96
N LEU A 150 23.36 -18.05 -22.84
CA LEU A 150 22.40 -17.81 -23.92
C LEU A 150 21.67 -16.46 -23.77
N HIS A 151 22.16 -15.55 -22.93
CA HIS A 151 21.53 -14.27 -22.58
C HIS A 151 21.84 -13.13 -23.57
N ASP A 152 22.83 -13.30 -24.43
CA ASP A 152 23.19 -12.31 -25.45
C ASP A 152 22.21 -12.39 -26.63
N LEU A 153 21.13 -11.64 -26.51
CA LEU A 153 20.08 -11.54 -27.50
C LEU A 153 19.99 -10.06 -27.93
N GLU A 154 20.17 -9.82 -29.23
CA GLU A 154 20.10 -8.46 -29.83
C GLU A 154 18.65 -7.92 -29.86
N VAL A 155 17.97 -7.88 -28.71
CA VAL A 155 16.62 -7.35 -28.53
C VAL A 155 16.51 -6.56 -27.23
N SER A 156 15.84 -5.42 -27.29
CA SER A 156 15.58 -4.59 -26.11
C SER A 156 14.53 -5.19 -25.16
N ASP A 157 13.60 -5.99 -25.69
CA ASP A 157 12.56 -6.69 -24.91
C ASP A 157 12.48 -8.16 -25.31
N LEU A 158 13.01 -9.01 -24.45
CA LEU A 158 13.01 -10.47 -24.62
C LEU A 158 11.59 -11.06 -24.65
N PHE A 159 10.62 -10.41 -24.03
CA PHE A 159 9.24 -10.88 -23.92
C PHE A 159 8.27 -10.17 -24.89
N GLY A 160 8.75 -9.28 -25.73
CA GLY A 160 8.03 -8.77 -26.89
C GLY A 160 7.93 -9.81 -28.02
N ALA A 161 7.18 -9.53 -29.06
CA ALA A 161 6.91 -10.49 -30.16
C ALA A 161 8.20 -11.07 -30.77
N ARG A 162 9.16 -10.21 -31.16
CA ARG A 162 10.47 -10.63 -31.72
C ARG A 162 11.32 -11.38 -30.68
N GLY A 163 11.36 -10.87 -29.44
CA GLY A 163 12.11 -11.49 -28.37
C GLY A 163 11.62 -12.89 -28.02
N ARG A 164 10.32 -13.12 -28.00
CA ARG A 164 9.72 -14.46 -27.77
C ARG A 164 10.08 -15.46 -28.86
N ALA A 165 10.10 -15.04 -30.13
CA ALA A 165 10.51 -15.91 -31.23
C ALA A 165 11.96 -16.37 -31.04
N LEU A 166 12.87 -15.43 -30.76
CA LEU A 166 14.27 -15.72 -30.47
C LEU A 166 14.43 -16.58 -29.18
N LEU A 167 13.66 -16.30 -28.14
CA LEU A 167 13.68 -17.07 -26.91
C LEU A 167 13.31 -18.52 -27.16
N ARG A 168 12.26 -18.82 -27.95
CA ARG A 168 11.88 -20.19 -28.28
C ARG A 168 13.01 -20.95 -29.01
N GLN A 169 13.69 -20.31 -29.96
CA GLN A 169 14.87 -20.88 -30.61
C GLN A 169 16.01 -21.17 -29.62
N ARG A 170 16.25 -20.28 -28.66
CA ARG A 170 17.27 -20.47 -27.62
C ARG A 170 16.93 -21.59 -26.62
N LEU A 171 15.64 -21.87 -26.40
CA LEU A 171 15.22 -22.97 -25.55
C LEU A 171 15.67 -24.36 -26.10
N GLU A 172 15.78 -24.49 -27.42
CA GLU A 172 16.24 -25.73 -28.10
C GLU A 172 17.73 -26.04 -27.81
N LEU A 173 18.50 -25.02 -27.40
CA LEU A 173 19.91 -25.16 -27.04
C LEU A 173 20.12 -25.52 -25.57
N LEU A 174 19.06 -25.54 -24.77
CA LEU A 174 19.12 -25.92 -23.35
C LEU A 174 19.08 -27.45 -23.18
N PRO A 175 19.68 -27.99 -22.10
CA PRO A 175 19.49 -29.40 -21.74
C PRO A 175 18.00 -29.74 -21.60
N PRO A 176 17.55 -30.95 -21.94
CA PRO A 176 16.12 -31.30 -22.09
C PRO A 176 15.26 -30.93 -20.90
N CYS A 177 15.67 -31.23 -19.67
CA CYS A 177 14.88 -30.87 -18.47
C CYS A 177 14.81 -29.36 -18.28
N THR A 178 15.87 -28.62 -18.57
CA THR A 178 15.91 -27.16 -18.44
C THR A 178 15.07 -26.50 -19.53
N ALA A 179 15.12 -27.00 -20.77
CA ALA A 179 14.28 -26.56 -21.87
C ALA A 179 12.79 -26.73 -21.52
N TYR A 180 12.41 -27.94 -21.09
CA TYR A 180 11.04 -28.26 -20.67
C TYR A 180 10.53 -27.32 -19.58
N THR A 181 11.27 -27.15 -18.47
CA THR A 181 10.87 -26.30 -17.38
C THR A 181 10.80 -24.82 -17.78
N THR A 182 11.73 -24.34 -18.61
CA THR A 182 11.75 -22.93 -19.05
C THR A 182 10.63 -22.63 -20.03
N GLN A 183 10.28 -23.59 -20.89
CA GLN A 183 9.11 -23.50 -21.78
C GLN A 183 7.82 -23.29 -20.96
N HIS A 184 7.60 -24.08 -19.92
CA HIS A 184 6.42 -23.91 -19.05
C HIS A 184 6.41 -22.57 -18.28
N LEU A 185 7.59 -22.04 -17.89
CA LEU A 185 7.68 -20.71 -17.31
C LEU A 185 7.30 -19.64 -18.33
N LEU A 186 7.69 -19.80 -19.60
CA LEU A 186 7.32 -18.85 -20.67
C LEU A 186 5.82 -18.86 -20.94
N GLU A 187 5.21 -20.03 -21.02
CA GLU A 187 3.74 -20.17 -21.17
C GLU A 187 3.00 -19.51 -20.01
N GLN A 188 3.50 -19.65 -18.79
CA GLN A 188 2.91 -18.99 -17.63
C GLN A 188 3.04 -17.45 -17.70
N VAL A 189 4.17 -16.92 -18.21
CA VAL A 189 4.33 -15.48 -18.49
C VAL A 189 3.27 -15.01 -19.50
N GLU A 190 3.02 -15.76 -20.56
CA GLU A 190 2.04 -15.44 -21.59
C GLU A 190 0.61 -15.40 -21.03
N ARG A 191 0.24 -16.37 -20.16
CA ARG A 191 -1.05 -16.36 -19.45
C ARG A 191 -1.20 -15.15 -18.54
N LEU A 192 -0.16 -14.82 -17.77
CA LEU A 192 -0.15 -13.64 -16.91
C LEU A 192 -0.22 -12.33 -17.70
N ASP A 193 0.42 -12.25 -18.89
CA ASP A 193 0.29 -11.09 -19.77
C ASP A 193 -1.16 -10.91 -20.26
N HIS A 194 -1.86 -12.00 -20.57
CA HIS A 194 -3.27 -11.95 -20.94
C HIS A 194 -4.14 -11.47 -19.76
N GLN A 195 -4.00 -12.09 -18.59
CA GLN A 195 -4.76 -11.71 -17.39
C GLN A 195 -4.53 -10.24 -17.00
N VAL A 196 -3.28 -9.76 -17.03
CA VAL A 196 -2.99 -8.36 -16.73
C VAL A 196 -3.73 -7.42 -17.68
N ARG A 197 -3.79 -7.74 -19.00
CA ARG A 197 -4.56 -6.94 -19.96
C ARG A 197 -6.07 -6.96 -19.68
N GLU A 198 -6.63 -8.11 -19.31
CA GLU A 198 -8.05 -8.23 -18.92
C GLU A 198 -8.37 -7.34 -17.70
N PHE A 199 -7.51 -7.38 -16.66
CA PHE A 199 -7.65 -6.52 -15.49
C PHE A 199 -7.55 -5.03 -15.85
N GLU A 200 -6.66 -4.65 -16.77
CA GLU A 200 -6.54 -3.27 -17.25
C GLU A 200 -7.78 -2.81 -18.04
N GLN A 201 -8.34 -3.69 -18.87
CA GLN A 201 -9.61 -3.41 -19.56
C GLN A 201 -10.75 -3.24 -18.56
N ARG A 202 -10.83 -4.11 -17.56
CA ARG A 202 -11.85 -4.02 -16.51
C ARG A 202 -11.72 -2.75 -15.68
N LEU A 203 -10.48 -2.35 -15.33
CA LEU A 203 -10.22 -1.08 -14.65
C LEU A 203 -10.70 0.12 -15.48
N ARG A 204 -10.42 0.16 -16.78
CA ARG A 204 -10.88 1.23 -17.69
C ARG A 204 -12.41 1.27 -17.82
N ALA A 205 -13.06 0.12 -17.80
CA ALA A 205 -14.52 0.02 -17.92
C ALA A 205 -15.23 0.49 -16.63
N LEU A 206 -14.71 0.08 -15.46
CA LEU A 206 -15.33 0.38 -14.16
C LEU A 206 -15.03 1.79 -13.64
N PHE A 207 -13.79 2.23 -13.80
CA PHE A 207 -13.34 3.52 -13.26
C PHE A 207 -13.33 4.59 -14.35
N LYS A 208 -14.50 5.14 -14.62
CA LYS A 208 -14.59 6.36 -15.44
C LYS A 208 -13.85 7.49 -14.72
N PRO A 209 -13.19 8.42 -15.43
CA PRO A 209 -12.47 9.53 -14.82
C PRO A 209 -13.39 10.41 -13.99
N THR A 210 -13.44 10.18 -12.69
CA THR A 210 -14.06 11.10 -11.74
C THR A 210 -13.23 12.39 -11.66
N PRO A 211 -13.77 13.52 -11.15
CA PRO A 211 -12.98 14.73 -10.97
C PRO A 211 -11.67 14.51 -10.18
N ALA A 212 -11.68 13.63 -9.19
CA ALA A 212 -10.47 13.26 -8.45
C ALA A 212 -9.46 12.51 -9.33
N ILE A 213 -9.89 11.52 -10.12
CA ILE A 213 -9.03 10.78 -11.05
C ILE A 213 -8.48 11.70 -12.12
N GLN A 214 -9.30 12.60 -12.68
CA GLN A 214 -8.86 13.60 -13.68
C GLN A 214 -7.72 14.48 -13.14
N ARG A 215 -7.85 14.94 -11.89
CA ARG A 215 -6.78 15.71 -11.23
C ARG A 215 -5.52 14.88 -11.04
N LEU A 216 -5.64 13.63 -10.59
CA LEU A 216 -4.50 12.74 -10.38
C LEU A 216 -3.75 12.42 -11.68
N LEU A 217 -4.44 12.35 -12.82
CA LEU A 217 -3.84 12.17 -14.15
C LEU A 217 -2.94 13.33 -14.56
N THR A 218 -3.04 14.50 -13.93
CA THR A 218 -2.14 15.64 -14.20
C THR A 218 -0.80 15.53 -13.49
N LEU A 219 -0.66 14.63 -12.52
CA LEU A 219 0.61 14.35 -11.85
C LEU A 219 1.60 13.71 -12.83
N PRO A 220 2.86 14.14 -12.87
CA PRO A 220 3.86 13.55 -13.76
C PRO A 220 4.04 12.05 -13.51
N GLY A 221 4.05 11.26 -14.58
CA GLY A 221 4.24 9.81 -14.52
C GLY A 221 3.03 9.01 -14.00
N VAL A 222 1.90 9.66 -13.77
CA VAL A 222 0.66 9.02 -13.31
C VAL A 222 -0.28 8.82 -14.50
N GLU A 223 -0.48 7.56 -14.90
CA GLU A 223 -1.50 7.13 -15.85
C GLU A 223 -2.73 6.56 -15.14
N LEU A 224 -3.78 6.19 -15.90
CA LEU A 224 -5.08 5.79 -15.37
C LEU A 224 -4.98 4.71 -14.27
N THR A 225 -4.20 3.67 -14.48
CA THR A 225 -4.05 2.60 -13.49
C THR A 225 -3.49 3.12 -12.17
N LEU A 226 -2.46 3.97 -12.22
CA LEU A 226 -1.87 4.56 -11.02
C LEU A 226 -2.82 5.57 -10.38
N ALA A 227 -3.53 6.38 -11.18
CA ALA A 227 -4.53 7.33 -10.68
C ALA A 227 -5.66 6.61 -9.93
N VAL A 228 -6.17 5.49 -10.47
CA VAL A 228 -7.18 4.66 -9.80
C VAL A 228 -6.64 4.07 -8.49
N VAL A 229 -5.43 3.49 -8.50
CA VAL A 229 -4.80 2.97 -7.27
C VAL A 229 -4.68 4.08 -6.22
N ILE A 230 -4.16 5.25 -6.61
CA ILE A 230 -3.99 6.38 -5.69
C ILE A 230 -5.35 6.83 -5.13
N ALA A 231 -6.35 7.03 -5.98
CA ALA A 231 -7.69 7.46 -5.56
C ALA A 231 -8.32 6.47 -4.57
N LEU A 232 -8.31 5.17 -4.89
CA LEU A 232 -8.90 4.14 -4.05
C LEU A 232 -8.14 3.95 -2.73
N GLU A 233 -6.81 3.97 -2.74
CA GLU A 233 -6.02 3.77 -1.53
C GLU A 233 -5.98 5.00 -0.62
N VAL A 234 -6.03 6.20 -1.18
CA VAL A 234 -6.22 7.44 -0.41
C VAL A 234 -7.64 7.48 0.16
N GLY A 235 -8.66 7.16 -0.64
CA GLY A 235 -10.06 7.37 -0.26
C GLY A 235 -10.35 8.85 0.01
N ASP A 236 -10.85 9.16 1.20
CA ASP A 236 -11.02 10.54 1.63
C ASP A 236 -9.67 11.15 2.06
N VAL A 237 -9.25 12.21 1.36
CA VAL A 237 -8.00 12.93 1.67
C VAL A 237 -8.08 13.68 3.00
N ALA A 238 -9.28 14.09 3.43
CA ALA A 238 -9.47 14.83 4.68
C ALA A 238 -9.05 14.03 5.94
N ARG A 239 -8.95 12.70 5.83
CA ARG A 239 -8.42 11.87 6.92
C ARG A 239 -6.92 12.06 7.20
N PHE A 240 -6.21 12.75 6.34
CA PHE A 240 -4.80 13.09 6.53
C PHE A 240 -4.68 14.56 6.93
N PRO A 241 -4.16 14.86 8.13
CA PRO A 241 -4.04 16.25 8.58
C PRO A 241 -3.00 17.06 7.79
N THR A 242 -2.01 16.42 7.19
CA THR A 242 -0.96 17.09 6.38
C THR A 242 -0.46 16.22 5.24
N ALA A 243 0.21 16.84 4.25
CA ALA A 243 0.83 16.16 3.12
C ALA A 243 1.89 15.13 3.56
N GLU A 244 2.66 15.45 4.60
CA GLU A 244 3.67 14.55 5.17
C GLU A 244 3.05 13.30 5.79
N LYS A 245 1.83 13.41 6.35
CA LYS A 245 1.11 12.26 6.89
C LYS A 245 0.63 11.33 5.79
N LEU A 246 0.17 11.86 4.64
CA LEU A 246 -0.12 11.05 3.46
C LEU A 246 1.16 10.39 2.93
N ALA A 247 2.26 11.13 2.77
CA ALA A 247 3.54 10.59 2.33
C ALA A 247 4.09 9.49 3.26
N ALA A 248 3.91 9.65 4.58
CA ALA A 248 4.28 8.64 5.57
C ALA A 248 3.38 7.38 5.47
N TYR A 249 2.08 7.56 5.31
CA TYR A 249 1.13 6.46 5.09
C TYR A 249 1.43 5.69 3.80
N ALA A 250 1.80 6.41 2.73
CA ALA A 250 2.25 5.83 1.46
C ALA A 250 3.64 5.17 1.53
N GLY A 251 4.36 5.27 2.65
CA GLY A 251 5.69 4.66 2.81
C GLY A 251 6.80 5.26 1.96
N THR A 252 6.62 6.53 1.54
CA THR A 252 7.61 7.28 0.75
C THR A 252 8.59 8.07 1.61
N THR A 253 8.39 8.09 2.94
CA THR A 253 9.28 8.73 3.91
C THR A 253 10.19 7.70 4.59
N PRO A 254 11.48 8.00 4.79
CA PRO A 254 12.37 7.15 5.56
C PRO A 254 12.03 7.21 7.05
N ARG A 255 12.42 6.19 7.81
CA ARG A 255 12.45 6.29 9.27
C ARG A 255 13.52 7.30 9.70
N VAL A 256 13.20 8.06 10.72
CA VAL A 256 14.15 8.97 11.33
C VAL A 256 14.51 8.45 12.72
N HIS A 257 15.80 8.34 12.98
CA HIS A 257 16.35 8.06 14.30
C HIS A 257 17.18 9.26 14.71
N ALA A 258 16.68 10.02 15.66
CA ALA A 258 17.36 11.18 16.21
C ALA A 258 17.69 10.92 17.68
N SER A 259 18.96 10.99 18.03
CA SER A 259 19.45 10.85 19.40
C SER A 259 20.77 11.61 19.56
N GLY A 260 20.95 12.32 20.67
CA GLY A 260 22.18 13.06 20.98
C GLY A 260 22.61 14.05 19.90
N GLY A 261 21.67 14.78 19.31
CA GLY A 261 21.93 15.75 18.23
C GLY A 261 22.27 15.14 16.85
N LYS A 262 22.32 13.80 16.73
CA LYS A 262 22.60 13.10 15.48
C LYS A 262 21.31 12.52 14.89
N THR A 263 21.05 12.82 13.61
CA THR A 263 19.92 12.28 12.86
C THR A 263 20.38 11.24 11.84
N ARG A 264 19.79 10.04 11.88
CA ARG A 264 20.03 8.96 10.93
C ARG A 264 18.72 8.61 10.22
N PHE A 265 18.80 8.41 8.91
CA PHE A 265 17.67 7.98 8.09
C PHE A 265 17.80 6.49 7.77
N GLY A 266 16.78 5.71 8.15
CA GLY A 266 16.68 4.28 7.89
C GLY A 266 15.74 3.94 6.72
N PRO A 267 15.48 2.65 6.45
CA PRO A 267 14.49 2.22 5.46
C PRO A 267 13.08 2.71 5.84
N SER A 268 12.13 2.68 4.89
CA SER A 268 10.73 3.00 5.18
C SER A 268 10.14 2.05 6.22
N ARG A 269 9.11 2.49 6.93
CA ARG A 269 8.39 1.65 7.92
C ARG A 269 7.74 0.44 7.23
N PRO A 270 7.61 -0.72 7.91
CA PRO A 270 6.93 -1.89 7.35
C PRO A 270 5.40 -1.73 7.35
N ASP A 271 4.86 -0.91 8.26
CA ASP A 271 3.45 -0.66 8.51
C ASP A 271 2.90 0.49 7.64
N VAL A 272 3.10 0.40 6.31
CA VAL A 272 2.69 1.42 5.34
C VAL A 272 1.77 0.82 4.27
N ASN A 273 1.05 1.67 3.55
CA ASN A 273 0.27 1.22 2.41
C ASN A 273 1.19 0.87 1.23
N ARG A 274 1.38 -0.44 1.00
CA ARG A 274 2.29 -0.97 -0.03
C ARG A 274 1.84 -0.64 -1.44
N TYR A 275 0.54 -0.47 -1.66
CA TYR A 275 -0.04 -0.18 -2.98
C TYR A 275 0.21 1.28 -3.36
N LEU A 276 0.02 2.22 -2.42
CA LEU A 276 0.42 3.61 -2.61
C LEU A 276 1.93 3.75 -2.81
N LYS A 277 2.73 3.06 -2.00
CA LYS A 277 4.18 3.04 -2.17
C LYS A 277 4.57 2.61 -3.58
N TRP A 278 3.98 1.51 -4.04
CA TRP A 278 4.21 1.01 -5.40
C TRP A 278 3.81 2.05 -6.44
N ALA A 279 2.61 2.63 -6.34
CA ALA A 279 2.11 3.59 -7.32
C ALA A 279 3.03 4.82 -7.44
N PHE A 280 3.48 5.39 -6.33
CA PHE A 280 4.37 6.56 -6.37
C PHE A 280 5.79 6.21 -6.84
N VAL A 281 6.28 5.01 -6.54
CA VAL A 281 7.58 4.54 -7.05
C VAL A 281 7.51 4.31 -8.57
N GLU A 282 6.45 3.71 -9.09
CA GLU A 282 6.25 3.55 -10.55
C GLU A 282 6.14 4.89 -11.27
N ALA A 283 5.37 5.83 -10.74
CA ALA A 283 5.30 7.19 -11.28
C ALA A 283 6.69 7.88 -11.27
N ALA A 284 7.47 7.71 -10.20
CA ALA A 284 8.83 8.23 -10.12
C ALA A 284 9.79 7.57 -11.12
N ASN A 285 9.65 6.26 -11.35
CA ASN A 285 10.40 5.53 -12.38
C ASN A 285 10.04 6.05 -13.78
N ALA A 286 8.76 6.30 -14.07
CA ALA A 286 8.32 6.88 -15.35
C ALA A 286 8.95 8.27 -15.59
N ILE A 287 9.04 9.11 -14.56
CA ILE A 287 9.74 10.41 -14.65
C ILE A 287 11.22 10.20 -14.94
N CYS A 288 11.88 9.28 -14.24
CA CYS A 288 13.30 8.98 -14.44
C CYS A 288 13.60 8.49 -15.87
N LEU A 289 12.79 7.57 -16.39
CA LEU A 289 12.94 7.03 -17.74
C LEU A 289 12.75 8.12 -18.82
N ASN A 290 11.83 9.05 -18.59
CA ASN A 290 11.51 10.13 -19.52
C ASN A 290 12.27 11.44 -19.24
N ARG A 291 13.28 11.45 -18.37
CA ARG A 291 13.99 12.66 -17.93
C ARG A 291 14.60 13.48 -19.08
N GLY A 292 15.12 12.80 -20.10
CA GLY A 292 15.69 13.48 -21.28
C GLY A 292 14.65 14.24 -22.12
N ARG A 293 13.37 13.80 -22.09
CA ARG A 293 12.27 14.46 -22.81
C ARG A 293 11.70 15.66 -22.07
N ALA A 294 11.85 15.71 -20.74
CA ALA A 294 11.29 16.76 -19.91
C ALA A 294 12.28 17.21 -18.81
N PRO A 295 13.48 17.75 -19.18
CA PRO A 295 14.53 18.12 -18.22
C PRO A 295 14.10 19.29 -17.32
N HIS A 296 13.19 20.14 -17.80
CA HIS A 296 12.68 21.32 -17.07
C HIS A 296 11.68 20.99 -15.95
N ARG A 297 11.16 19.77 -15.89
CA ARG A 297 10.19 19.39 -14.86
C ARG A 297 10.83 19.29 -13.48
N HIS A 298 10.10 19.68 -12.45
CA HIS A 298 10.57 19.62 -11.06
C HIS A 298 11.00 18.20 -10.65
N GLY A 299 10.20 17.18 -10.98
CA GLY A 299 10.53 15.79 -10.68
C GLY A 299 11.84 15.32 -11.30
N THR A 300 12.14 15.74 -12.55
CA THR A 300 13.40 15.44 -13.23
C THR A 300 14.58 16.12 -12.52
N ARG A 301 14.49 17.43 -12.26
CA ARG A 301 15.53 18.18 -11.54
C ARG A 301 15.78 17.63 -10.14
N LEU A 302 14.71 17.25 -9.42
CA LEU A 302 14.80 16.60 -8.10
C LEU A 302 15.54 15.26 -8.18
N TYR A 303 15.15 14.41 -9.15
CA TYR A 303 15.82 13.14 -9.39
C TYR A 303 17.33 13.34 -9.63
N GLU A 304 17.71 14.17 -10.59
CA GLU A 304 19.11 14.39 -10.94
C GLU A 304 19.95 14.94 -9.79
N ARG A 305 19.42 15.94 -9.07
CA ARG A 305 20.07 16.54 -7.90
C ARG A 305 20.35 15.50 -6.81
N VAL A 306 19.38 14.60 -6.54
CA VAL A 306 19.54 13.58 -5.50
C VAL A 306 20.39 12.42 -6.00
N ALA A 307 20.24 11.99 -7.25
CA ALA A 307 20.99 10.88 -7.83
C ALA A 307 22.50 11.14 -7.84
N ARG A 308 22.94 12.36 -8.19
CA ARG A 308 24.36 12.73 -8.15
C ARG A 308 25.00 12.58 -6.76
N ARG A 309 24.22 12.78 -5.68
CA ARG A 309 24.75 12.80 -4.30
C ARG A 309 24.49 11.49 -3.54
N LYS A 310 23.39 10.81 -3.82
CA LYS A 310 22.87 9.70 -2.98
C LYS A 310 22.50 8.46 -3.76
N GLY A 311 22.68 8.47 -5.09
CA GLY A 311 22.39 7.35 -5.99
C GLY A 311 20.93 7.23 -6.39
N HIS A 312 20.67 6.35 -7.38
CA HIS A 312 19.40 6.16 -8.05
C HIS A 312 18.24 5.84 -7.10
N GLN A 313 18.39 4.85 -6.21
CA GLN A 313 17.31 4.40 -5.33
C GLN A 313 16.78 5.51 -4.40
N LYS A 314 17.71 6.32 -3.85
CA LYS A 314 17.33 7.44 -2.99
C LYS A 314 16.68 8.58 -3.78
N ALA A 315 17.09 8.76 -5.04
CA ALA A 315 16.48 9.73 -5.95
C ALA A 315 15.03 9.36 -6.30
N ILE A 316 14.77 8.10 -6.66
CA ILE A 316 13.41 7.58 -6.87
C ILE A 316 12.55 7.79 -5.61
N GLY A 317 13.07 7.48 -4.43
CA GLY A 317 12.37 7.71 -3.16
C GLY A 317 12.01 9.18 -2.91
N ALA A 318 12.91 10.11 -3.27
CA ALA A 318 12.65 11.55 -3.12
C ALA A 318 11.56 12.03 -4.09
N VAL A 319 11.57 11.57 -5.34
CA VAL A 319 10.53 11.90 -6.33
C VAL A 319 9.19 11.28 -5.92
N ALA A 320 9.18 10.02 -5.48
CA ALA A 320 7.97 9.35 -4.98
C ALA A 320 7.35 10.09 -3.79
N ARG A 321 8.17 10.61 -2.88
CA ARG A 321 7.71 11.45 -1.76
C ARG A 321 7.09 12.76 -2.26
N HIS A 322 7.75 13.45 -3.17
CA HIS A 322 7.20 14.66 -3.77
C HIS A 322 5.83 14.43 -4.42
N LEU A 323 5.67 13.33 -5.16
CA LEU A 323 4.41 12.97 -5.79
C LEU A 323 3.31 12.67 -4.75
N ALA A 324 3.64 12.01 -3.64
CA ALA A 324 2.70 11.76 -2.56
C ALA A 324 2.23 13.06 -1.88
N GLU A 325 3.16 14.00 -1.61
CA GLU A 325 2.84 15.32 -1.07
C GLU A 325 2.03 16.17 -2.07
N ALA A 326 2.39 16.14 -3.36
CA ALA A 326 1.62 16.79 -4.42
C ALA A 326 0.20 16.22 -4.55
N THR A 327 0.03 14.91 -4.41
CA THR A 327 -1.29 14.24 -4.40
C THR A 327 -2.19 14.80 -3.30
N TYR A 328 -1.66 15.00 -2.10
CA TYR A 328 -2.41 15.61 -1.00
C TYR A 328 -2.96 16.98 -1.39
N TRP A 329 -2.12 17.85 -1.94
CA TRP A 329 -2.53 19.20 -2.32
C TRP A 329 -3.50 19.22 -3.50
N VAL A 330 -3.27 18.39 -4.52
CA VAL A 330 -4.15 18.23 -5.68
C VAL A 330 -5.57 17.81 -5.25
N LEU A 331 -5.67 16.87 -4.32
CA LEU A 331 -6.96 16.38 -3.84
C LEU A 331 -7.62 17.34 -2.84
N THR A 332 -6.85 17.95 -1.93
CA THR A 332 -7.38 18.85 -0.90
C THR A 332 -7.85 20.18 -1.49
N LYS A 333 -7.05 20.78 -2.39
CA LYS A 333 -7.40 22.03 -3.06
C LYS A 333 -8.35 21.84 -4.24
N GLN A 334 -8.53 20.59 -4.68
CA GLN A 334 -9.32 20.24 -5.86
C GLN A 334 -8.83 20.92 -7.14
N GLU A 335 -7.50 21.11 -7.26
CA GLU A 335 -6.82 21.74 -8.40
C GLU A 335 -6.01 20.72 -9.20
N PHE A 336 -5.72 21.05 -10.47
CA PHE A 336 -4.76 20.30 -11.26
C PHE A 336 -3.33 20.53 -10.76
N TYR A 337 -2.46 19.53 -10.96
CA TYR A 337 -1.06 19.66 -10.57
C TYR A 337 -0.40 20.83 -11.30
N ARG A 338 0.32 21.65 -10.56
CA ARG A 338 1.16 22.73 -11.07
C ARG A 338 2.61 22.46 -10.69
N GLU A 339 3.51 22.58 -11.67
CA GLU A 339 4.95 22.45 -11.42
C GLU A 339 5.42 23.50 -10.40
N PRO A 340 6.14 23.10 -9.34
CA PRO A 340 6.77 24.06 -8.44
C PRO A 340 7.75 24.95 -9.23
N GLN A 341 7.58 26.26 -9.10
CA GLN A 341 8.50 27.18 -9.72
C GLN A 341 9.89 27.07 -9.07
N PRO A 342 11.00 27.22 -9.85
CA PRO A 342 12.32 27.33 -9.26
C PRO A 342 12.33 28.51 -8.31
N THR A 343 12.70 28.28 -7.06
CA THR A 343 12.97 29.37 -6.12
C THR A 343 14.16 30.15 -6.71
N THR A 344 13.92 31.32 -7.26
CA THR A 344 14.97 32.28 -7.54
C THR A 344 15.57 32.67 -6.20
N VAL A 345 16.70 32.08 -5.87
CA VAL A 345 17.53 32.62 -4.78
C VAL A 345 17.95 33.98 -5.26
N SER A 346 17.28 35.01 -4.75
CA SER A 346 17.76 36.39 -4.90
C SER A 346 19.13 36.44 -4.25
N SER A 347 20.16 36.53 -5.07
CA SER A 347 21.50 36.88 -4.64
C SER A 347 21.48 38.37 -4.28
N THR A 348 20.90 38.71 -3.15
CA THR A 348 21.23 39.96 -2.48
C THR A 348 22.59 39.74 -1.84
N GLY A 349 23.63 40.07 -2.63
CA GLY A 349 24.94 40.28 -2.13
C GLY A 349 24.89 41.44 -1.13
N ASP A 350 25.12 41.16 0.12
CA ASP A 350 25.59 42.16 1.05
C ASP A 350 27.12 42.02 1.17
N LYS A 351 27.80 42.75 0.29
CA LYS A 351 29.19 43.16 0.50
C LYS A 351 29.12 44.33 1.44
N ARG A 352 29.40 44.13 2.70
CA ARG A 352 29.95 45.14 3.62
C ARG A 352 30.89 44.43 4.57
N GLY A 353 32.14 44.77 4.42
CA GLY A 353 33.01 45.56 5.26
C GLY A 353 33.86 44.69 6.16
#